data_d253cede9e05e3d8695fa038aeb60522
#
_entry.id   d253cede9e05e3d8695fa038aeb60522
#
_cell.length_a   1.000
_cell.length_b   1.000
_cell.length_c   1.000
_cell.angle_alpha   90.00
_cell.angle_beta   90.00
_cell.angle_gamma   90.00
#
_symmetry.space_group_name_H-M   'P 1'
#
loop_
_entity.id
_entity.type
_entity.pdbx_description
1 polymer ?
#
loop_
_entity_poly.entity_id
_entity_poly.type
_entity_poly.pdbx_seq_one_letter_code
_entity_poly.pdbx_strand_id
1 'polypeptide(L)'
;MYLVSGISGSKAADMAAIAPVLFPEMRKRGVDEGEMVALLAATGAQTETIPPSIVLITIGSVTGISIAALFSGGLVPALVLAVLLCFVVWLRNRKVDMSGVVKASWREIGRALLVASPALALPFIIRAAVVEGVATATEVSDRKSTR
;
A
#
# COMPACT_ATOMS: atom_id res chain seq x y z
N MET A 1 0.96 4.66 1.21
CA MET A 1 0.46 3.89 0.06
C MET A 1 0.73 2.39 0.23
N TYR A 2 1.98 1.92 0.25
CA TYR A 2 2.30 0.48 0.31
C TYR A 2 1.63 -0.31 1.45
N LEU A 3 1.52 0.28 2.65
CA LEU A 3 0.84 -0.37 3.77
C LEU A 3 -0.68 -0.43 3.59
N VAL A 4 -1.27 0.63 3.01
CA VAL A 4 -2.73 0.71 2.79
C VAL A 4 -3.16 -0.20 1.63
N SER A 5 -2.35 -0.30 0.58
CA SER A 5 -2.61 -1.16 -0.57
C SER A 5 -2.76 -2.64 -0.20
N GLY A 6 -2.01 -3.09 0.80
CA GLY A 6 -2.15 -4.45 1.32
C GLY A 6 -3.53 -4.74 1.95
N ILE A 7 -4.41 -3.75 2.05
CA ILE A 7 -5.76 -3.90 2.62
C ILE A 7 -6.83 -3.88 1.53
N SER A 8 -6.78 -2.89 0.61
CA SER A 8 -7.87 -2.65 -0.34
C SER A 8 -7.72 -3.42 -1.66
N GLY A 9 -6.50 -3.69 -2.09
CA GLY A 9 -6.20 -4.28 -3.40
C GLY A 9 -6.59 -3.40 -4.61
N SER A 10 -7.05 -2.16 -4.37
CA SER A 10 -7.49 -1.22 -5.39
C SER A 10 -6.72 0.09 -5.27
N LYS A 11 -5.89 0.39 -6.27
CA LYS A 11 -5.12 1.65 -6.30
C LYS A 11 -6.00 2.90 -6.25
N ALA A 12 -7.15 2.87 -6.92
CA ALA A 12 -8.06 4.00 -6.94
C ALA A 12 -8.62 4.30 -5.55
N ALA A 13 -9.01 3.27 -4.81
CA ALA A 13 -9.47 3.39 -3.42
C ALA A 13 -8.34 3.88 -2.50
N ASP A 14 -7.12 3.36 -2.66
CA ASP A 14 -5.95 3.76 -1.90
C ASP A 14 -5.60 5.23 -2.13
N MET A 15 -5.60 5.66 -3.40
CA MET A 15 -5.34 7.05 -3.77
C MET A 15 -6.42 7.98 -3.22
N ALA A 16 -7.70 7.61 -3.33
CA ALA A 16 -8.82 8.38 -2.80
C ALA A 16 -8.77 8.52 -1.27
N ALA A 17 -8.31 7.48 -0.56
CA ALA A 17 -8.18 7.52 0.88
C ALA A 17 -6.99 8.37 1.36
N ILE A 18 -5.87 8.33 0.64
CA ILE A 18 -4.61 8.93 1.10
C ILE A 18 -4.44 10.37 0.63
N ALA A 19 -4.88 10.71 -0.58
CA ALA A 19 -4.69 12.05 -1.15
C ALA A 19 -5.28 13.17 -0.26
N PRO A 20 -6.52 13.06 0.27
CA PRO A 20 -7.09 14.12 1.12
C PRO A 20 -6.31 14.35 2.41
N VAL A 21 -5.60 13.34 2.91
CA VAL A 21 -4.81 13.42 4.15
C VAL A 21 -3.42 13.99 3.88
N LEU A 22 -2.76 13.52 2.82
CA LEU A 22 -1.37 13.89 2.55
C LEU A 22 -1.23 15.23 1.83
N PHE A 23 -2.09 15.56 0.88
CA PHE A 23 -1.94 16.77 0.07
C PHE A 23 -1.96 18.06 0.88
N PRO A 24 -2.89 18.27 1.84
CA PRO A 24 -2.86 19.46 2.67
C PRO A 24 -1.57 19.61 3.46
N GLU A 25 -1.03 18.50 3.97
CA GLU A 25 0.20 18.51 4.75
C GLU A 25 1.44 18.79 3.88
N MET A 26 1.49 18.20 2.69
CA MET A 26 2.58 18.44 1.74
C MET A 26 2.56 19.89 1.21
N ARG A 27 1.38 20.45 0.94
CA ARG A 27 1.21 21.87 0.56
C ARG A 27 1.73 22.81 1.64
N LYS A 28 1.42 22.56 2.91
CA LYS A 28 1.94 23.36 4.04
C LYS A 28 3.46 23.36 4.08
N ARG A 29 4.09 22.30 3.59
CA ARG A 29 5.56 22.17 3.50
C ARG A 29 6.15 22.73 2.23
N GLY A 30 5.34 23.34 1.35
CA GLY A 30 5.81 23.96 0.11
C GLY A 30 6.16 22.97 -1.00
N VAL A 31 5.66 21.73 -0.93
CA VAL A 31 5.86 20.74 -2.00
C VAL A 31 5.00 21.12 -3.21
N ASP A 32 5.60 21.09 -4.40
CA ASP A 32 4.91 21.37 -5.66
C ASP A 32 3.78 20.38 -5.94
N GLU A 33 2.65 20.87 -6.49
CA GLU A 33 1.48 20.03 -6.76
C GLU A 33 1.77 18.92 -7.79
N GLY A 34 2.59 19.22 -8.80
CA GLY A 34 3.01 18.24 -9.79
C GLY A 34 3.83 17.11 -9.16
N GLU A 35 4.70 17.43 -8.19
CA GLU A 35 5.48 16.43 -7.47
C GLU A 35 4.60 15.56 -6.57
N MET A 36 3.60 16.15 -5.90
CA MET A 36 2.62 15.39 -5.11
C MET A 36 1.83 14.40 -5.96
N VAL A 37 1.32 14.85 -7.11
CA VAL A 37 0.57 14.02 -8.04
C VAL A 37 1.44 12.92 -8.64
N ALA A 38 2.67 13.26 -9.06
CA ALA A 38 3.62 12.30 -9.61
C ALA A 38 3.97 11.19 -8.59
N LEU A 39 4.20 11.57 -7.32
CA LEU A 39 4.50 10.62 -6.26
C LEU A 39 3.29 9.71 -5.96
N LEU A 40 2.09 10.29 -5.92
CA LEU A 40 0.85 9.52 -5.71
C LEU A 40 0.61 8.54 -6.86
N ALA A 41 0.78 8.97 -8.11
CA ALA A 41 0.63 8.14 -9.29
C ALA A 41 1.66 7.01 -9.34
N ALA A 42 2.94 7.31 -9.08
CA ALA A 42 4.02 6.33 -9.07
C ALA A 42 3.81 5.28 -7.97
N THR A 43 3.47 5.71 -6.76
CA THR A 43 3.18 4.78 -5.67
C THR A 43 1.92 3.95 -5.95
N GLY A 44 0.87 4.58 -6.50
CA GLY A 44 -0.37 3.88 -6.88
C GLY A 44 -0.16 2.81 -7.95
N ALA A 45 0.67 3.08 -8.96
CA ALA A 45 0.99 2.10 -9.99
C ALA A 45 1.73 0.87 -9.42
N GLN A 46 2.63 1.08 -8.47
CA GLN A 46 3.39 -0.01 -7.84
C GLN A 46 2.55 -0.87 -6.88
N THR A 47 1.53 -0.30 -6.28
CA THR A 47 0.68 -1.04 -5.32
C THR A 47 -0.10 -2.19 -5.96
N GLU A 48 -0.28 -2.19 -7.27
CA GLU A 48 -0.90 -3.31 -7.99
C GLU A 48 -0.07 -4.60 -7.99
N THR A 49 1.22 -4.51 -7.70
CA THR A 49 2.09 -5.69 -7.57
C THR A 49 2.11 -6.28 -6.16
N ILE A 50 1.51 -5.57 -5.19
CA ILE A 50 1.49 -5.98 -3.77
C ILE A 50 0.20 -6.74 -3.47
N PRO A 51 0.27 -7.99 -2.97
CA PRO A 51 -0.93 -8.73 -2.57
C PRO A 51 -1.66 -8.09 -1.37
N PRO A 52 -3.00 -8.13 -1.36
CA PRO A 52 -3.91 -8.62 -2.39
C PRO A 52 -4.06 -7.63 -3.54
N SER A 53 -4.01 -8.11 -4.79
CA SER A 53 -4.17 -7.28 -5.99
C SER A 53 -5.30 -7.84 -6.86
N ILE A 54 -6.28 -6.99 -7.16
CA ILE A 54 -7.41 -7.35 -8.04
C ILE A 54 -6.89 -7.70 -9.45
N VAL A 55 -5.87 -6.97 -9.92
CA VAL A 55 -5.26 -7.22 -11.23
C VAL A 55 -4.63 -8.61 -11.30
N LEU A 56 -3.85 -9.00 -10.30
CA LEU A 56 -3.23 -10.33 -10.26
C LEU A 56 -4.26 -11.45 -10.12
N ILE A 57 -5.33 -11.22 -9.36
CA ILE A 57 -6.45 -12.16 -9.25
C ILE A 57 -7.13 -12.34 -10.60
N THR A 58 -7.41 -11.26 -11.33
CA THR A 58 -8.03 -11.30 -12.66
C THR A 58 -7.14 -12.02 -13.65
N ILE A 59 -5.83 -11.72 -13.67
CA ILE A 59 -4.87 -12.43 -14.52
C ILE A 59 -4.87 -13.93 -14.22
N GLY A 60 -4.78 -14.31 -12.96
CA GLY A 60 -4.80 -15.71 -12.54
C GLY A 60 -6.08 -16.43 -12.98
N SER A 61 -7.24 -15.78 -12.85
CA SER A 61 -8.54 -16.33 -13.22
C SER A 61 -8.66 -16.58 -14.73
N VAL A 62 -8.15 -15.65 -15.55
CA VAL A 62 -8.25 -15.75 -17.02
C VAL A 62 -7.20 -16.70 -17.59
N THR A 63 -6.00 -16.70 -17.04
CA THR A 63 -4.89 -17.51 -17.57
C THR A 63 -4.79 -18.90 -16.96
N GLY A 64 -5.52 -19.18 -15.86
CA GLY A 64 -5.41 -20.43 -15.12
C GLY A 64 -4.12 -20.56 -14.30
N ILE A 65 -3.33 -19.49 -14.19
CA ILE A 65 -2.12 -19.48 -13.36
C ILE A 65 -2.51 -19.35 -11.90
N SER A 66 -1.81 -20.06 -11.02
CA SER A 66 -2.03 -19.99 -9.58
C SER A 66 -1.89 -18.55 -9.05
N ILE A 67 -2.95 -18.01 -8.44
CA ILE A 67 -2.96 -16.68 -7.81
C ILE A 67 -1.89 -16.58 -6.71
N ALA A 68 -1.69 -17.65 -5.95
CA ALA A 68 -0.64 -17.70 -4.93
C ALA A 68 0.77 -17.59 -5.54
N ALA A 69 1.00 -18.21 -6.71
CA ALA A 69 2.27 -18.08 -7.43
C ALA A 69 2.48 -16.66 -7.96
N LEU A 70 1.43 -16.02 -8.50
CA LEU A 70 1.47 -14.63 -8.94
C LEU A 70 1.77 -13.68 -7.78
N PHE A 71 1.14 -13.89 -6.63
CA PHE A 71 1.36 -13.09 -5.44
C PHE A 71 2.80 -13.22 -4.92
N SER A 72 3.32 -14.44 -4.88
CA SER A 72 4.70 -14.70 -4.43
C SER A 72 5.72 -14.10 -5.40
N GLY A 73 5.49 -14.25 -6.72
CA GLY A 73 6.35 -13.70 -7.77
C GLY A 73 6.36 -12.18 -7.81
N GLY A 74 5.24 -11.52 -7.48
CA GLY A 74 5.10 -10.07 -7.45
C GLY A 74 5.86 -9.37 -6.32
N LEU A 75 6.19 -10.07 -5.24
CA LEU A 75 6.81 -9.45 -4.06
C LEU A 75 8.22 -8.92 -4.29
N VAL A 76 9.04 -9.66 -5.02
CA VAL A 76 10.44 -9.23 -5.29
C VAL A 76 10.47 -7.98 -6.15
N PRO A 77 9.76 -7.91 -7.31
CA PRO A 77 9.64 -6.67 -8.07
C PRO A 77 9.06 -5.52 -7.25
N ALA A 78 8.02 -5.76 -6.46
CA ALA A 78 7.42 -4.74 -5.60
C ALA A 78 8.42 -4.16 -4.61
N LEU A 79 9.24 -5.00 -3.96
CA LEU A 79 10.26 -4.56 -3.03
C LEU A 79 11.35 -3.72 -3.72
N VAL A 80 11.83 -4.18 -4.87
CA VAL A 80 12.84 -3.46 -5.66
C VAL A 80 12.31 -2.08 -6.07
N LEU A 81 11.09 -2.02 -6.61
CA LEU A 81 10.47 -0.77 -7.01
C LEU A 81 10.23 0.17 -5.82
N ALA A 82 9.82 -0.36 -4.67
CA ALA A 82 9.65 0.43 -3.45
C ALA A 82 10.98 1.06 -2.99
N VAL A 83 12.06 0.29 -2.99
CA VAL A 83 13.40 0.79 -2.63
C VAL A 83 13.86 1.85 -3.62
N LEU A 84 13.70 1.61 -4.93
CA LEU A 84 14.06 2.58 -5.96
C LEU A 84 13.26 3.87 -5.82
N LEU A 85 11.95 3.79 -5.59
CA LEU A 85 11.13 4.98 -5.39
C LEU A 85 11.54 5.74 -4.13
N CYS A 86 11.77 5.06 -3.02
CA CYS A 86 12.26 5.69 -1.80
C CYS A 86 13.61 6.38 -2.03
N PHE A 87 14.50 5.75 -2.80
CA PHE A 87 15.80 6.32 -3.15
C PHE A 87 15.66 7.58 -4.00
N VAL A 88 14.79 7.57 -5.02
CA VAL A 88 14.52 8.74 -5.87
C VAL A 88 13.93 9.88 -5.04
N VAL A 89 12.93 9.60 -4.20
CA VAL A 89 12.32 10.59 -3.31
C VAL A 89 13.35 11.16 -2.35
N TRP A 90 14.20 10.33 -1.77
CA TRP A 90 15.28 10.77 -0.89
C TRP A 90 16.28 11.68 -1.61
N LEU A 91 16.71 11.31 -2.84
CA LEU A 91 17.62 12.13 -3.65
C LEU A 91 17.01 13.51 -3.97
N ARG A 92 15.73 13.57 -4.33
CA ARG A 92 15.06 14.83 -4.66
C ARG A 92 14.88 15.71 -3.43
N ASN A 93 14.52 15.12 -2.30
CA ASN A 93 14.17 15.87 -1.10
C ASN A 93 15.32 16.05 -0.09
N ARG A 94 16.53 15.54 -0.38
CA ARG A 94 17.67 15.61 0.56
C ARG A 94 18.14 17.06 0.87
N LYS A 95 17.74 18.04 0.04
CA LYS A 95 18.09 19.46 0.22
C LYS A 95 16.95 20.28 0.82
N VAL A 96 15.79 19.66 1.08
CA VAL A 96 14.66 20.36 1.70
C VAL A 96 15.01 20.64 3.16
N ASP A 97 14.87 21.91 3.54
CA ASP A 97 15.13 22.33 4.92
C ASP A 97 14.06 21.77 5.87
N MET A 98 14.48 20.93 6.76
CA MET A 98 13.63 20.28 7.77
C MET A 98 13.61 21.02 9.12
N SER A 99 14.16 22.23 9.19
CA SER A 99 14.29 22.98 10.45
C SER A 99 12.95 23.33 11.10
N GLY A 100 11.87 23.42 10.32
CA GLY A 100 10.51 23.69 10.83
C GLY A 100 9.69 22.46 11.21
N VAL A 101 10.23 21.25 11.07
CA VAL A 101 9.48 20.02 11.36
C VAL A 101 9.54 19.68 12.84
N VAL A 102 8.40 19.72 13.52
CA VAL A 102 8.28 19.24 14.90
C VAL A 102 8.50 17.72 14.90
N LYS A 103 9.60 17.29 15.53
CA LYS A 103 9.89 15.84 15.68
C LYS A 103 8.91 15.24 16.65
N ALA A 104 8.15 14.25 16.19
CA ALA A 104 7.27 13.48 17.07
C ALA A 104 8.09 12.79 18.17
N SER A 105 7.58 12.80 19.39
CA SER A 105 8.19 12.08 20.50
C SER A 105 8.13 10.58 20.29
N TRP A 106 9.12 9.84 20.76
CA TRP A 106 9.12 8.36 20.72
C TRP A 106 7.86 7.74 21.34
N ARG A 107 7.28 8.40 22.35
CA ARG A 107 6.01 7.99 22.97
C ARG A 107 4.83 8.15 22.03
N GLU A 108 4.78 9.23 21.25
CA GLU A 108 3.73 9.47 20.26
C GLU A 108 3.82 8.47 19.11
N ILE A 109 5.04 8.18 18.64
CA ILE A 109 5.29 7.16 17.62
C ILE A 109 4.86 5.78 18.13
N GLY A 110 5.23 5.41 19.35
CA GLY A 110 4.85 4.14 19.95
C GLY A 110 3.33 3.99 20.12
N ARG A 111 2.66 5.06 20.56
CA ARG A 111 1.20 5.06 20.70
C ARG A 111 0.50 4.98 19.34
N ALA A 112 0.98 5.72 18.35
CA ALA A 112 0.46 5.65 16.99
C ALA A 112 0.63 4.25 16.38
N LEU A 113 1.78 3.62 16.61
CA LEU A 113 2.05 2.25 16.15
C LEU A 113 1.15 1.22 16.84
N LEU A 114 0.89 1.36 18.14
CA LEU A 114 -0.04 0.51 18.87
C LEU A 114 -1.48 0.64 18.34
N VAL A 115 -1.93 1.87 18.08
CA VAL A 115 -3.27 2.11 17.51
C VAL A 115 -3.37 1.60 16.08
N ALA A 116 -2.30 1.71 15.30
CA ALA A 116 -2.25 1.24 13.92
C ALA A 116 -1.99 -0.27 13.80
N SER A 117 -1.58 -0.95 14.87
CA SER A 117 -1.18 -2.37 14.82
C SER A 117 -2.25 -3.32 14.26
N PRO A 118 -3.56 -3.18 14.55
CA PRO A 118 -4.57 -4.06 13.95
C PRO A 118 -4.67 -3.85 12.43
N ALA A 119 -4.60 -2.59 11.99
CA ALA A 119 -4.63 -2.26 10.56
C ALA A 119 -3.37 -2.76 9.83
N LEU A 120 -2.21 -2.69 10.47
CA LEU A 120 -0.95 -3.19 9.93
C LEU A 120 -0.90 -4.73 9.88
N ALA A 121 -1.61 -5.42 10.77
CA ALA A 121 -1.69 -6.87 10.78
C ALA A 121 -2.59 -7.43 9.65
N LEU A 122 -3.61 -6.67 9.21
CA LEU A 122 -4.57 -7.11 8.18
C LEU A 122 -3.93 -7.61 6.89
N PRO A 123 -2.97 -6.92 6.25
CA PRO A 123 -2.34 -7.40 5.02
C PRO A 123 -1.64 -8.75 5.19
N PHE A 124 -1.02 -8.96 6.35
CA PHE A 124 -0.33 -10.22 6.66
C PHE A 124 -1.32 -11.37 6.89
N ILE A 125 -2.43 -11.10 7.57
CA ILE A 125 -3.51 -12.07 7.80
C ILE A 125 -4.17 -12.47 6.48
N ILE A 126 -4.51 -11.49 5.63
CA ILE A 126 -5.12 -11.73 4.32
C ILE A 126 -4.17 -12.54 3.45
N ARG A 127 -2.89 -12.18 3.42
CA ARG A 127 -1.87 -12.91 2.67
C ARG A 127 -1.72 -14.35 3.14
N ALA A 128 -1.62 -14.58 4.45
CA ALA A 128 -1.53 -15.92 5.01
C ALA A 128 -2.75 -16.75 4.61
N ALA A 129 -3.96 -16.23 4.75
CA ALA A 129 -5.20 -16.90 4.38
C ALA A 129 -5.26 -17.28 2.88
N VAL A 130 -4.76 -16.43 2.01
CA VAL A 130 -4.74 -16.70 0.56
C VAL A 130 -3.65 -17.70 0.17
N VAL A 131 -2.45 -17.59 0.76
CA VAL A 131 -1.32 -18.48 0.46
C VAL A 131 -1.57 -19.90 1.00
N GLU A 132 -2.18 -20.00 2.18
CA GLU A 132 -2.51 -21.30 2.79
C GLU A 132 -3.78 -21.94 2.22
N GLY A 133 -4.46 -21.28 1.27
CA GLY A 133 -5.66 -21.82 0.61
C GLY A 133 -6.87 -21.96 1.55
N VAL A 134 -6.83 -21.35 2.74
CA VAL A 134 -7.88 -21.45 3.76
C VAL A 134 -9.09 -20.56 3.41
N ALA A 135 -8.89 -19.53 2.57
CA ALA A 135 -9.98 -18.72 2.05
C ALA A 135 -9.66 -18.30 0.61
N THR A 136 -10.41 -18.79 -0.34
CA THR A 136 -10.51 -18.12 -1.64
C THR A 136 -11.32 -16.84 -1.41
N ALA A 137 -10.93 -15.74 -2.07
CA ALA A 137 -11.62 -14.45 -1.94
C ALA A 137 -13.13 -14.55 -2.28
N THR A 138 -13.53 -15.59 -2.98
CA THR A 138 -14.91 -15.97 -3.32
C THR A 138 -15.66 -16.59 -2.14
N GLU A 139 -15.03 -17.40 -1.29
CA GLU A 139 -15.74 -18.06 -0.18
C GLU A 139 -16.10 -17.13 0.97
N VAL A 140 -15.33 -16.07 1.17
CA VAL A 140 -15.68 -15.03 2.16
C VAL A 140 -16.91 -14.23 1.70
N SER A 141 -17.12 -14.11 0.38
CA SER A 141 -18.29 -13.46 -0.20
C SER A 141 -19.54 -14.34 -0.12
N ASP A 142 -19.40 -15.64 -0.29
CA ASP A 142 -20.52 -16.59 -0.37
C ASP A 142 -21.13 -16.91 1.01
N ARG A 143 -20.34 -16.88 2.09
CA ARG A 143 -20.87 -17.04 3.46
C ARG A 143 -21.78 -15.91 3.93
N LYS A 144 -21.77 -14.76 3.27
CA LYS A 144 -22.67 -13.64 3.59
C LYS A 144 -24.01 -13.74 2.88
N SER A 145 -24.13 -14.59 1.86
CA SER A 145 -25.35 -14.75 1.05
C SER A 145 -26.30 -15.86 1.55
N THR A 146 -25.90 -16.64 2.54
CA THR A 146 -26.69 -17.80 3.04
C THR A 146 -27.19 -17.63 4.47
N ARG A 147 -27.41 -16.39 4.93
CA ARG A 147 -28.17 -16.12 6.16
C ARG A 147 -29.25 -15.09 5.94
#